data_6512a17aeac19766ffd9589b99829761
#
_entry.id   6512a17aeac19766ffd9589b99829761
#
_cell.length_a   1.000
_cell.length_b   1.000
_cell.length_c   1.000
_cell.angle_alpha   90.00
_cell.angle_beta   90.00
_cell.angle_gamma   90.00
#
_symmetry.space_group_name_H-M   'P 1'
#
loop_
_entity.id
_entity.type
_entity.pdbx_description
1 polymer ?
#
loop_
_entity_poly.entity_id
_entity_poly.type
_entity_poly.pdbx_seq_one_letter_code
_entity_poly.pdbx_strand_id
1 'polypeptide(L)'
;FVELTQNEGAFSRGFEPGHLYASYAIEQKALDVANCGWENYECKEKMDIVTSFHVFEHLTKPIKAFEKVVSWLKEDGLIYIEVPNLANSLSLKGFGSLHMAHTLGFGRYSLELLGAYSGMKPVKVFDDFDIGIIFKKGQPRPLEEIKKNSLDEFEDLDLKRVNKQFWLYSSAKLFGKRSKL
;
A
#
# COMPACT_ATOMS: atom_id res chain seq x y z
N PHE A 1 -1.67 -13.62 -5.83
CA PHE A 1 -0.27 -13.69 -5.39
C PHE A 1 0.03 -15.02 -4.70
N VAL A 2 -0.68 -15.41 -3.62
CA VAL A 2 -0.46 -16.68 -2.92
C VAL A 2 -0.47 -17.88 -3.87
N GLU A 3 -1.45 -17.98 -4.77
CA GLU A 3 -1.54 -19.05 -5.78
C GLU A 3 -0.28 -19.10 -6.67
N LEU A 4 0.18 -17.94 -7.16
CA LEU A 4 1.36 -17.86 -8.02
C LEU A 4 2.63 -18.32 -7.29
N THR A 5 2.84 -17.87 -6.08
CA THR A 5 4.03 -18.22 -5.31
C THR A 5 4.03 -19.68 -4.86
N GLN A 6 2.88 -20.25 -4.54
CA GLN A 6 2.75 -21.69 -4.25
C GLN A 6 3.05 -22.54 -5.50
N ASN A 7 2.60 -22.12 -6.68
CA ASN A 7 2.89 -22.81 -7.94
C ASN A 7 4.40 -22.81 -8.28
N GLU A 8 5.12 -21.78 -7.82
CA GLU A 8 6.59 -21.71 -7.93
C GLU A 8 7.32 -22.45 -6.79
N GLY A 9 6.59 -23.20 -5.96
CA GLY A 9 7.15 -24.01 -4.88
C GLY A 9 7.47 -23.25 -3.58
N ALA A 10 7.04 -22.01 -3.44
CA ALA A 10 7.22 -21.26 -2.20
C ALA A 10 6.18 -21.67 -1.15
N PHE A 11 6.61 -21.74 0.11
CA PHE A 11 5.68 -21.78 1.23
C PHE A 11 5.03 -20.41 1.36
N SER A 12 3.77 -20.32 1.04
CA SER A 12 3.04 -19.05 0.98
C SER A 12 1.67 -19.15 1.63
N ARG A 13 1.31 -18.15 2.41
CA ARG A 13 0.01 -18.02 3.06
C ARG A 13 -0.43 -16.57 3.08
N GLY A 14 -1.72 -16.35 3.32
CA GLY A 14 -2.29 -15.02 3.38
C GLY A 14 -3.41 -14.89 4.40
N PHE A 15 -3.94 -13.70 4.52
CA PHE A 15 -5.19 -13.43 5.21
C PHE A 15 -6.01 -12.41 4.42
N GLU A 16 -7.33 -12.54 4.55
CA GLU A 16 -8.32 -11.71 3.85
C GLU A 16 -9.52 -11.49 4.79
N PRO A 17 -9.84 -10.25 5.16
CA PRO A 17 -10.98 -9.96 6.03
C PRO A 17 -12.33 -10.13 5.32
N GLY A 18 -12.39 -9.96 4.00
CA GLY A 18 -13.60 -10.09 3.19
C GLY A 18 -14.02 -11.54 3.04
N HIS A 19 -15.09 -11.94 3.70
CA HIS A 19 -15.55 -13.34 3.75
C HIS A 19 -15.69 -13.97 2.36
N LEU A 20 -16.29 -13.26 1.40
CA LEU A 20 -16.48 -13.81 0.04
C LEU A 20 -15.16 -14.08 -0.67
N TYR A 21 -14.17 -13.21 -0.53
CA TYR A 21 -12.86 -13.40 -1.14
C TYR A 21 -12.06 -14.48 -0.45
N ALA A 22 -12.14 -14.54 0.89
CA ALA A 22 -11.49 -15.58 1.67
C ALA A 22 -12.08 -16.97 1.35
N SER A 23 -13.41 -17.11 1.32
CA SER A 23 -14.08 -18.37 0.95
C SER A 23 -13.71 -18.82 -0.45
N TYR A 24 -13.66 -17.91 -1.43
CA TYR A 24 -13.21 -18.24 -2.78
C TYR A 24 -11.76 -18.76 -2.80
N ALA A 25 -10.86 -18.09 -2.08
CA ALA A 25 -9.46 -18.50 -2.01
C ALA A 25 -9.30 -19.88 -1.36
N ILE A 26 -10.02 -20.14 -0.27
CA ILE A 26 -9.95 -21.40 0.49
C ILE A 26 -10.65 -22.54 -0.24
N GLU A 27 -11.91 -22.35 -0.64
CA GLU A 27 -12.78 -23.42 -1.12
C GLU A 27 -12.60 -23.72 -2.61
N GLN A 28 -12.37 -22.67 -3.43
CA GLN A 28 -12.25 -22.83 -4.89
C GLN A 28 -10.81 -22.95 -5.36
N LYS A 29 -9.85 -22.40 -4.61
CA LYS A 29 -8.43 -22.36 -4.97
C LYS A 29 -7.55 -23.21 -4.05
N ALA A 30 -8.10 -23.74 -2.96
CA ALA A 30 -7.36 -24.51 -1.95
C ALA A 30 -6.10 -23.79 -1.41
N LEU A 31 -6.16 -22.46 -1.29
CA LEU A 31 -5.05 -21.66 -0.82
C LEU A 31 -5.01 -21.61 0.71
N ASP A 32 -3.80 -21.51 1.29
CA ASP A 32 -3.61 -21.27 2.73
C ASP A 32 -3.89 -19.79 3.04
N VAL A 33 -5.16 -19.47 3.21
CA VAL A 33 -5.66 -18.12 3.53
C VAL A 33 -6.54 -18.17 4.77
N ALA A 34 -6.27 -17.28 5.74
CA ALA A 34 -7.11 -17.10 6.92
C ALA A 34 -8.17 -16.02 6.66
N ASN A 35 -9.45 -16.28 7.00
CA ASN A 35 -10.49 -15.25 6.95
C ASN A 35 -10.44 -14.40 8.22
N CYS A 36 -9.59 -13.42 8.26
CA CYS A 36 -9.44 -12.47 9.37
C CYS A 36 -8.77 -11.18 8.92
N GLY A 37 -8.89 -10.12 9.72
CA GLY A 37 -8.09 -8.90 9.58
C GLY A 37 -6.68 -9.06 10.14
N TRP A 38 -5.82 -8.09 9.83
CA TRP A 38 -4.42 -8.08 10.30
C TRP A 38 -4.30 -8.11 11.83
N GLU A 39 -5.29 -7.56 12.55
CA GLU A 39 -5.31 -7.54 14.02
C GLU A 39 -5.34 -8.95 14.61
N ASN A 40 -6.08 -9.84 13.97
CA ASN A 40 -6.36 -11.19 14.44
C ASN A 40 -5.49 -12.26 13.77
N TYR A 41 -4.74 -11.90 12.73
CA TYR A 41 -3.87 -12.85 12.06
C TYR A 41 -2.65 -13.17 12.91
N GLU A 42 -2.41 -14.45 13.15
CA GLU A 42 -1.25 -14.96 13.87
C GLU A 42 -0.31 -15.71 12.92
N CYS A 43 0.85 -15.10 12.68
CA CYS A 43 1.90 -15.72 11.86
C CYS A 43 2.72 -16.66 12.74
N LYS A 44 2.49 -17.96 12.64
CA LYS A 44 3.15 -18.98 13.48
C LYS A 44 4.63 -19.15 13.15
N GLU A 45 5.02 -18.86 11.92
CA GLU A 45 6.39 -19.05 11.43
C GLU A 45 6.93 -17.74 10.89
N LYS A 46 8.22 -17.49 11.06
CA LYS A 46 8.86 -16.30 10.50
C LYS A 46 8.99 -16.43 8.98
N MET A 47 8.68 -15.35 8.29
CA MET A 47 8.64 -15.27 6.84
C MET A 47 9.91 -14.61 6.28
N ASP A 48 10.35 -15.06 5.12
CA ASP A 48 11.42 -14.39 4.37
C ASP A 48 10.92 -13.10 3.74
N ILE A 49 9.66 -13.11 3.27
CA ILE A 49 9.04 -11.97 2.58
C ILE A 49 7.60 -11.82 3.06
N VAL A 50 7.20 -10.59 3.36
CA VAL A 50 5.80 -10.22 3.56
C VAL A 50 5.42 -9.17 2.51
N THR A 51 4.27 -9.36 1.86
CA THR A 51 3.77 -8.45 0.83
C THR A 51 2.40 -7.90 1.17
N SER A 52 2.15 -6.67 0.78
CA SER A 52 0.84 -6.02 0.91
C SER A 52 0.57 -5.15 -0.31
N PHE A 53 -0.58 -5.36 -0.94
CA PHE A 53 -1.01 -4.65 -2.14
C PHE A 53 -2.34 -3.96 -1.86
N HIS A 54 -2.37 -2.63 -1.92
CA HIS A 54 -3.58 -1.82 -1.74
C HIS A 54 -4.35 -2.15 -0.45
N VAL A 55 -3.64 -2.16 0.69
CA VAL A 55 -4.22 -2.41 2.02
C VAL A 55 -3.98 -1.24 2.97
N PHE A 56 -2.77 -0.70 3.00
CA PHE A 56 -2.37 0.27 4.01
C PHE A 56 -3.15 1.58 3.93
N GLU A 57 -3.63 1.97 2.75
CA GLU A 57 -4.50 3.13 2.56
C GLU A 57 -5.88 2.99 3.22
N HIS A 58 -6.30 1.77 3.53
CA HIS A 58 -7.57 1.49 4.20
C HIS A 58 -7.44 1.37 5.73
N LEU A 59 -6.21 1.33 6.26
CA LEU A 59 -5.99 1.06 7.68
C LEU A 59 -6.13 2.33 8.54
N THR A 60 -6.83 2.20 9.65
CA THR A 60 -6.95 3.28 10.66
C THR A 60 -5.76 3.35 11.62
N LYS A 61 -4.95 2.27 11.69
CA LYS A 61 -3.79 2.15 12.57
C LYS A 61 -2.57 1.62 11.80
N PRO A 62 -2.09 2.32 10.75
CA PRO A 62 -1.08 1.80 9.82
C PRO A 62 0.27 1.51 10.50
N ILE A 63 0.68 2.34 11.48
CA ILE A 63 1.94 2.11 12.22
C ILE A 63 1.87 0.77 12.98
N LYS A 64 0.78 0.52 13.71
CA LYS A 64 0.62 -0.74 14.45
C LYS A 64 0.54 -1.96 13.53
N ALA A 65 -0.11 -1.81 12.38
CA ALA A 65 -0.15 -2.87 11.38
C ALA A 65 1.26 -3.14 10.84
N PHE A 66 2.03 -2.10 10.55
CA PHE A 66 3.40 -2.24 10.05
C PHE A 66 4.31 -2.90 11.10
N GLU A 67 4.24 -2.47 12.37
CA GLU A 67 4.97 -3.11 13.48
C GLU A 67 4.64 -4.61 13.59
N LYS A 68 3.35 -4.96 13.46
CA LYS A 68 2.93 -6.37 13.47
C LYS A 68 3.50 -7.14 12.28
N VAL A 69 3.49 -6.57 11.09
CA VAL A 69 4.11 -7.15 9.87
C VAL A 69 5.61 -7.36 10.08
N VAL A 70 6.32 -6.38 10.64
CA VAL A 70 7.75 -6.52 10.99
C VAL A 70 7.99 -7.69 11.95
N SER A 71 7.06 -7.91 12.88
CA SER A 71 7.16 -9.01 13.85
C SER A 71 7.09 -10.40 13.18
N TRP A 72 6.54 -10.52 11.97
CA TRP A 72 6.46 -11.79 11.24
C TRP A 72 7.73 -12.12 10.46
N LEU A 73 8.64 -11.16 10.27
CA LEU A 73 9.85 -11.35 9.46
C LEU A 73 10.93 -12.13 10.20
N LYS A 74 11.69 -12.90 9.43
CA LYS A 74 13.04 -13.34 9.78
C LYS A 74 13.97 -12.13 9.92
N GLU A 75 15.20 -12.34 10.43
CA GLU A 75 16.15 -11.24 10.65
C GLU A 75 16.50 -10.53 9.34
N ASP A 76 16.76 -11.27 8.28
CA ASP A 76 17.06 -10.73 6.94
C ASP A 76 15.86 -10.60 6.03
N GLY A 77 14.64 -10.72 6.57
CA GLY A 77 13.40 -10.69 5.81
C GLY A 77 13.09 -9.33 5.20
N LEU A 78 12.27 -9.35 4.16
CA LEU A 78 11.86 -8.17 3.40
C LEU A 78 10.36 -7.93 3.53
N ILE A 79 9.97 -6.66 3.47
CA ILE A 79 8.57 -6.25 3.33
C ILE A 79 8.41 -5.52 2.01
N TYR A 80 7.42 -5.91 1.21
CA TYR A 80 6.97 -5.11 0.07
C TYR A 80 5.59 -4.53 0.35
N ILE A 81 5.49 -3.22 0.31
CA ILE A 81 4.20 -2.51 0.43
C ILE A 81 3.96 -1.73 -0.86
N GLU A 82 2.77 -1.89 -1.41
CA GLU A 82 2.28 -1.12 -2.55
C GLU A 82 0.96 -0.43 -2.19
N VAL A 83 0.88 0.86 -2.51
CA VAL A 83 -0.28 1.72 -2.26
C VAL A 83 -0.47 2.69 -3.44
N PRO A 84 -1.69 3.21 -3.66
CA PRO A 84 -1.91 4.25 -4.67
C PRO A 84 -1.06 5.50 -4.40
N ASN A 85 -0.41 6.02 -5.44
CA ASN A 85 0.30 7.30 -5.37
C ASN A 85 -0.71 8.45 -5.39
N LEU A 86 -0.95 9.06 -4.22
CA LEU A 86 -1.93 10.14 -4.10
C LEU A 86 -1.56 11.37 -4.94
N ALA A 87 -0.27 11.74 -4.99
CA ALA A 87 0.20 12.90 -5.76
C ALA A 87 -0.07 12.70 -7.25
N ASN A 88 0.27 11.54 -7.81
CA ASN A 88 -0.02 11.19 -9.21
C ASN A 88 -1.52 11.11 -9.46
N SER A 89 -2.26 10.48 -8.58
CA SER A 89 -3.72 10.36 -8.68
C SER A 89 -4.40 11.73 -8.69
N LEU A 90 -4.00 12.66 -7.82
CA LEU A 90 -4.49 14.03 -7.78
C LEU A 90 -4.14 14.80 -9.06
N SER A 91 -2.92 14.62 -9.57
CA SER A 91 -2.46 15.26 -10.80
C SER A 91 -3.25 14.82 -12.03
N LEU A 92 -3.66 13.54 -12.08
CA LEU A 92 -4.37 12.96 -13.22
C LEU A 92 -5.89 13.14 -13.14
N LYS A 93 -6.48 12.93 -11.98
CA LYS A 93 -7.94 12.84 -11.77
C LYS A 93 -8.48 13.97 -10.89
N GLY A 94 -7.60 14.83 -10.34
CA GLY A 94 -7.98 15.83 -9.37
C GLY A 94 -8.64 15.21 -8.14
N PHE A 95 -9.52 15.94 -7.49
CA PHE A 95 -10.25 15.44 -6.30
C PHE A 95 -11.11 14.19 -6.57
N GLY A 96 -11.35 13.83 -7.84
CA GLY A 96 -12.02 12.57 -8.20
C GLY A 96 -11.23 11.31 -7.87
N SER A 97 -9.94 11.46 -7.52
CA SER A 97 -9.11 10.36 -7.01
C SER A 97 -9.32 10.06 -5.53
N LEU A 98 -9.95 10.96 -4.79
CA LEU A 98 -10.26 10.73 -3.38
C LEU A 98 -11.39 9.70 -3.28
N HIS A 99 -11.07 8.56 -2.71
CA HIS A 99 -12.00 7.45 -2.54
C HIS A 99 -12.41 7.34 -1.07
N MET A 100 -13.72 7.23 -0.79
CA MET A 100 -14.22 7.20 0.59
C MET A 100 -13.69 6.02 1.42
N ALA A 101 -13.29 4.93 0.77
CA ALA A 101 -12.71 3.78 1.45
C ALA A 101 -11.21 3.96 1.78
N HIS A 102 -10.53 4.95 1.18
CA HIS A 102 -9.14 5.27 1.50
C HIS A 102 -9.12 6.24 2.68
N THR A 103 -8.81 5.73 3.86
CA THR A 103 -8.68 6.55 5.08
C THR A 103 -7.39 7.36 5.09
N LEU A 104 -6.41 6.93 4.30
CA LEU A 104 -5.10 7.55 4.17
C LEU A 104 -4.73 7.75 2.69
N GLY A 105 -4.00 8.82 2.41
CA GLY A 105 -3.32 9.02 1.13
C GLY A 105 -1.81 8.94 1.34
N PHE A 106 -1.15 8.18 0.48
CA PHE A 106 0.30 8.02 0.54
C PHE A 106 0.97 8.73 -0.63
N GLY A 107 2.08 9.40 -0.33
CA GLY A 107 3.15 9.72 -1.23
C GLY A 107 4.35 8.83 -0.90
N ARG A 108 5.42 8.94 -1.69
CA ARG A 108 6.63 8.15 -1.51
C ARG A 108 7.20 8.28 -0.10
N TYR A 109 7.38 9.52 0.36
CA TYR A 109 8.04 9.78 1.63
C TYR A 109 7.15 9.48 2.84
N SER A 110 5.83 9.62 2.72
CA SER A 110 4.91 9.23 3.79
C SER A 110 4.87 7.70 3.96
N LEU A 111 4.99 6.92 2.88
CA LEU A 111 5.13 5.46 2.98
C LEU A 111 6.51 5.07 3.55
N GLU A 112 7.58 5.76 3.16
CA GLU A 112 8.92 5.56 3.74
C GLU A 112 8.92 5.86 5.25
N LEU A 113 8.27 6.95 5.66
CA LEU A 113 8.14 7.33 7.06
C LEU A 113 7.45 6.25 7.90
N LEU A 114 6.42 5.60 7.34
CA LEU A 114 5.73 4.49 7.98
C LEU A 114 6.70 3.35 8.31
N GLY A 115 7.56 2.97 7.36
CA GLY A 115 8.60 1.96 7.59
C GLY A 115 9.65 2.40 8.61
N ALA A 116 10.06 3.67 8.55
CA ALA A 116 11.09 4.23 9.43
C ALA A 116 10.68 4.22 10.91
N TYR A 117 9.41 4.44 11.24
CA TYR A 117 8.88 4.32 12.60
C TYR A 117 9.05 2.91 13.19
N SER A 118 9.16 1.89 12.35
CA SER A 118 9.33 0.49 12.76
C SER A 118 10.77 -0.02 12.56
N GLY A 119 11.76 0.89 12.41
CA GLY A 119 13.16 0.53 12.24
C GLY A 119 13.48 -0.13 10.89
N MET A 120 12.65 0.12 9.89
CA MET A 120 12.83 -0.39 8.53
C MET A 120 13.35 0.71 7.61
N LYS A 121 14.28 0.35 6.73
CA LYS A 121 14.81 1.25 5.70
C LYS A 121 14.41 0.78 4.31
N PRO A 122 14.13 1.69 3.36
CA PRO A 122 13.90 1.31 1.98
C PRO A 122 15.18 0.78 1.34
N VAL A 123 15.09 -0.31 0.59
CA VAL A 123 16.16 -0.85 -0.25
C VAL A 123 15.86 -0.67 -1.73
N LYS A 124 14.58 -0.60 -2.10
CA LYS A 124 14.14 -0.28 -3.45
C LYS A 124 12.79 0.44 -3.41
N VAL A 125 12.66 1.45 -4.25
CA VAL A 125 11.43 2.22 -4.42
C VAL A 125 11.01 2.10 -5.88
N PHE A 126 9.73 1.84 -6.07
CA PHE A 126 9.01 1.93 -7.35
C PHE A 126 8.03 3.09 -7.18
N ASP A 127 8.21 4.13 -7.95
CA ASP A 127 7.45 5.36 -7.84
C ASP A 127 6.91 5.72 -9.22
N ASP A 128 5.79 5.11 -9.56
CA ASP A 128 5.13 5.28 -10.84
C ASP A 128 3.64 5.61 -10.58
N PHE A 129 2.72 4.86 -11.18
CA PHE A 129 1.28 5.04 -10.96
C PHE A 129 0.89 4.68 -9.52
N ASP A 130 1.46 3.61 -8.99
CA ASP A 130 1.42 3.22 -7.58
C ASP A 130 2.81 3.36 -6.96
N ILE A 131 2.88 3.46 -5.64
CA ILE A 131 4.14 3.49 -4.91
C ILE A 131 4.37 2.12 -4.29
N GLY A 132 5.44 1.47 -4.72
CA GLY A 132 5.93 0.23 -4.12
C GLY A 132 7.26 0.46 -3.40
N ILE A 133 7.38 0.02 -2.15
CA ILE A 133 8.65 0.08 -1.43
C ILE A 133 9.00 -1.30 -0.88
N ILE A 134 10.22 -1.75 -1.20
CA ILE A 134 10.84 -2.88 -0.51
C ILE A 134 11.61 -2.34 0.69
N PHE A 135 11.24 -2.83 1.87
CA PHE A 135 11.88 -2.49 3.14
C PHE A 135 12.71 -3.66 3.68
N LYS A 136 13.80 -3.33 4.37
CA LYS A 136 14.61 -4.26 5.16
C LYS A 136 14.86 -3.65 6.54
N LYS A 137 15.06 -4.49 7.56
CA LYS A 137 15.52 -4.04 8.88
C LYS A 137 16.83 -3.28 8.76
N GLY A 138 16.98 -2.21 9.51
CA GLY A 138 18.18 -1.39 9.54
C GLY A 138 17.89 0.05 9.89
N GLN A 139 18.94 0.84 10.04
CA GLN A 139 18.80 2.24 10.40
C GLN A 139 18.20 3.04 9.21
N PRO A 140 17.00 3.62 9.38
CA PRO A 140 16.41 4.49 8.36
C PRO A 140 17.15 5.83 8.31
N ARG A 141 16.83 6.66 7.32
CA ARG A 141 17.23 8.07 7.30
C ARG A 141 16.62 8.79 8.52
N PRO A 142 17.18 9.95 8.93
CA PRO A 142 16.60 10.75 10.01
C PRO A 142 15.11 11.04 9.77
N LEU A 143 14.28 10.80 10.76
CA LEU A 143 12.82 10.98 10.65
C LEU A 143 12.43 12.41 10.22
N GLU A 144 13.15 13.42 10.71
CA GLU A 144 12.88 14.82 10.36
C GLU A 144 13.16 15.13 8.88
N GLU A 145 14.17 14.48 8.28
CA GLU A 145 14.44 14.58 6.85
C GLU A 145 13.29 13.96 6.03
N ILE A 146 12.86 12.75 6.42
CA ILE A 146 11.75 12.06 5.72
C ILE A 146 10.46 12.86 5.85
N LYS A 147 10.16 13.40 7.05
CA LYS A 147 8.99 14.25 7.28
C LYS A 147 9.00 15.51 6.41
N LYS A 148 10.15 16.18 6.34
CA LYS A 148 10.31 17.36 5.48
C LYS A 148 10.02 16.99 4.03
N ASN A 149 10.67 15.95 3.51
CA ASN A 149 10.47 15.51 2.13
C ASN A 149 9.01 15.09 1.86
N SER A 150 8.32 14.52 2.86
CA SER A 150 6.90 14.18 2.75
C SER A 150 6.01 15.42 2.66
N LEU A 151 6.35 16.51 3.32
CA LEU A 151 5.63 17.79 3.17
C LEU A 151 5.91 18.39 1.80
N ASP A 152 7.18 18.49 1.41
CA ASP A 152 7.61 19.07 0.13
C ASP A 152 6.97 18.34 -1.06
N GLU A 153 6.79 17.02 -0.97
CA GLU A 153 6.14 16.18 -2.00
C GLU A 153 4.73 16.66 -2.36
N PHE A 154 4.01 17.24 -1.40
CA PHE A 154 2.65 17.74 -1.60
C PHE A 154 2.55 19.26 -1.77
N GLU A 155 3.56 20.01 -1.39
CA GLU A 155 3.59 21.48 -1.57
C GLU A 155 3.63 21.88 -3.05
N ASP A 156 4.28 21.09 -3.90
CA ASP A 156 4.37 21.32 -5.34
C ASP A 156 3.08 21.00 -6.11
N LEU A 157 2.05 20.45 -5.43
CA LEU A 157 0.77 20.20 -6.06
C LEU A 157 0.08 21.52 -6.43
N ASP A 158 0.02 21.80 -7.73
CA ASP A 158 -0.79 22.91 -8.25
C ASP A 158 -2.28 22.65 -8.02
N LEU A 159 -2.81 23.15 -6.92
CA LEU A 159 -4.22 23.01 -6.55
C LEU A 159 -5.19 23.55 -7.61
N LYS A 160 -4.79 24.54 -8.42
CA LYS A 160 -5.60 25.01 -9.55
C LYS A 160 -5.66 23.97 -10.66
N ARG A 161 -4.54 23.31 -10.94
CA ARG A 161 -4.47 22.21 -11.89
C ARG A 161 -5.28 21.00 -11.39
N VAL A 162 -5.14 20.65 -10.12
CA VAL A 162 -5.91 19.56 -9.46
C VAL A 162 -7.42 19.85 -9.57
N ASN A 163 -7.85 21.08 -9.28
CA ASN A 163 -9.25 21.48 -9.37
C ASN A 163 -9.76 21.46 -10.82
N LYS A 164 -8.97 21.94 -11.78
CA LYS A 164 -9.31 21.87 -13.22
C LYS A 164 -9.47 20.41 -13.68
N GLN A 165 -8.59 19.52 -13.28
CA GLN A 165 -8.68 18.10 -13.60
C GLN A 165 -9.92 17.44 -12.98
N PHE A 166 -10.27 17.79 -11.75
CA PHE A 166 -11.51 17.33 -11.12
C PHE A 166 -12.75 17.68 -11.96
N TRP A 167 -12.86 18.93 -12.42
CA TRP A 167 -13.99 19.36 -13.25
C TRP A 167 -14.01 18.67 -14.62
N LEU A 168 -12.86 18.49 -15.25
CA LEU A 168 -12.76 17.76 -16.53
C LEU A 168 -13.15 16.29 -16.35
N TYR A 169 -12.68 15.63 -15.32
CA TYR A 169 -13.02 14.24 -15.02
C TYR A 169 -14.51 14.07 -14.69
N SER A 170 -15.06 14.94 -13.86
CA SER A 170 -16.47 14.90 -13.46
C SER A 170 -17.40 15.18 -14.64
N SER A 171 -17.07 16.14 -15.50
CA SER A 171 -17.85 16.44 -16.70
C SER A 171 -17.80 15.29 -17.71
N ALA A 172 -16.64 14.68 -17.94
CA ALA A 172 -16.49 13.53 -18.81
C ALA A 172 -17.32 12.33 -18.35
N LYS A 173 -17.39 12.11 -17.02
CA LYS A 173 -18.19 11.04 -16.41
C LYS A 173 -19.70 11.29 -16.54
N LEU A 174 -20.14 12.54 -16.34
CA LEU A 174 -21.55 12.94 -16.47
C LEU A 174 -22.07 12.85 -17.91
N PHE A 175 -21.24 13.18 -18.89
CA PHE A 175 -21.63 13.21 -20.30
C PHE A 175 -21.27 11.94 -21.08
N GLY A 176 -20.84 10.88 -20.41
CA GLY A 176 -20.56 9.57 -21.04
C GLY A 176 -19.39 9.56 -22.03
N LYS A 177 -18.63 10.65 -22.13
CA LYS A 177 -17.42 10.68 -22.96
C LYS A 177 -16.27 10.03 -22.16
N ARG A 178 -15.95 8.80 -22.50
CA ARG A 178 -14.67 8.21 -22.08
C ARG A 178 -13.55 9.07 -22.67
N SER A 179 -12.89 9.88 -21.85
CA SER A 179 -11.64 10.50 -22.24
C SER A 179 -10.66 9.37 -22.55
N LYS A 180 -10.19 9.30 -23.79
CA LYS A 180 -8.98 8.54 -24.10
C LYS A 180 -7.83 9.32 -23.41
N LEU A 181 -7.41 8.83 -22.28
CA LEU A 181 -6.13 9.17 -21.68
C LEU A 181 -5.08 8.26 -22.27
#